data_a47c4e885b1903de9810df25acb3aba8
#
_entry.id   a47c4e885b1903de9810df25acb3aba8
#
_cell.length_a   1.000
_cell.length_b   1.000
_cell.length_c   1.000
_cell.angle_alpha   90.00
_cell.angle_beta   90.00
_cell.angle_gamma   90.00
#
_symmetry.space_group_name_H-M   'P 1'
#
loop_
_entity.id
_entity.type
_entity.pdbx_description
1 polymer ?
#
loop_
_entity_poly.entity_id
_entity_poly.type
_entity_poly.pdbx_seq_one_letter_code
_entity_poly.pdbx_strand_id
1 'polypeptide(L)'
;MQRQKQNNSALWLVLGGAFVLRILLAAITKGYPYDMSCFVAWGDKLAVEGPAAFYSEGYFADYPPGYLWVLGLVGAIRAALHIAYESKWTYFLLALVPSLCDCGLAWLVYRTATHSSRGMKAHTALVLTAFTAFNPLMLFDTGIWKQIDGAFALPLLLCFYLLEKRRYLPAALLFGAALAIKPQALLFGPVLAVCFLAAIAQEENRFRAFLRCFGGAALALLPPLALGLPFFGAANLLPGLLEKYAGTAASYPYATINGFNWLAALGGNWTPLENPVLLGITWKQLGFFNILLVTLGLVYLAARSVRAGRFSPLLLAAYYGLGIFTLAHCMHERYMVPGVLLTLLAAAHWNDIRLYA
;
A
#
# COMPACT_ATOMS: atom_id res chain seq x y z
N MET A 1 14.52 -33.75 2.45
CA MET A 1 14.61 -33.22 1.07
C MET A 1 13.32 -33.41 0.25
N GLN A 2 12.70 -34.59 0.17
CA GLN A 2 11.46 -34.81 -0.63
C GLN A 2 10.27 -33.96 -0.16
N ARG A 3 9.96 -33.85 1.14
CA ARG A 3 8.89 -33.01 1.68
C ARG A 3 9.08 -31.52 1.38
N GLN A 4 10.32 -31.05 1.36
CA GLN A 4 10.64 -29.64 1.06
C GLN A 4 10.46 -29.32 -0.44
N LYS A 5 10.83 -30.26 -1.33
CA LYS A 5 10.57 -30.15 -2.77
C LYS A 5 9.07 -30.16 -3.08
N GLN A 6 8.30 -31.03 -2.41
CA GLN A 6 6.85 -31.14 -2.59
C GLN A 6 6.10 -29.87 -2.13
N ASN A 7 6.54 -29.24 -1.03
CA ASN A 7 5.98 -27.97 -0.57
C ASN A 7 6.29 -26.80 -1.52
N ASN A 8 7.47 -26.79 -2.14
CA ASN A 8 7.81 -25.76 -3.12
C ASN A 8 6.95 -25.88 -4.39
N SER A 9 6.70 -27.07 -4.89
CA SER A 9 5.84 -27.29 -6.05
C SER A 9 4.40 -26.83 -5.79
N ALA A 10 3.84 -27.17 -4.62
CA ALA A 10 2.50 -26.74 -4.22
C ALA A 10 2.41 -25.20 -4.10
N LEU A 11 3.44 -24.54 -3.56
CA LEU A 11 3.51 -23.08 -3.51
C LEU A 11 3.43 -22.45 -4.90
N TRP A 12 4.25 -22.95 -5.84
CA TRP A 12 4.25 -22.41 -7.21
C TRP A 12 2.93 -22.68 -7.95
N LEU A 13 2.26 -23.79 -7.67
CA LEU A 13 0.92 -24.06 -8.20
C LEU A 13 -0.12 -23.06 -7.66
N VAL A 14 -0.08 -22.75 -6.36
CA VAL A 14 -0.97 -21.74 -5.75
C VAL A 14 -0.71 -20.36 -6.36
N LEU A 15 0.54 -19.92 -6.41
CA LEU A 15 0.89 -18.59 -6.95
C LEU A 15 0.61 -18.49 -8.45
N GLY A 16 0.98 -19.53 -9.23
CA GLY A 16 0.71 -19.58 -10.66
C GLY A 16 -0.77 -19.63 -10.98
N GLY A 17 -1.55 -20.43 -10.25
CA GLY A 17 -3.01 -20.49 -10.39
C GLY A 17 -3.67 -19.16 -10.07
N ALA A 18 -3.25 -18.50 -8.99
CA ALA A 18 -3.75 -17.19 -8.61
C ALA A 18 -3.39 -16.09 -9.64
N PHE A 19 -2.18 -16.14 -10.20
CA PHE A 19 -1.77 -15.23 -11.27
C PHE A 19 -2.61 -15.45 -12.54
N VAL A 20 -2.73 -16.70 -13.00
CA VAL A 20 -3.52 -17.03 -14.18
C VAL A 20 -4.98 -16.59 -14.02
N LEU A 21 -5.59 -16.85 -12.84
CA LEU A 21 -6.95 -16.40 -12.56
C LEU A 21 -7.10 -14.90 -12.70
N ARG A 22 -6.18 -14.10 -12.13
CA ARG A 22 -6.21 -12.62 -12.25
C ARG A 22 -6.13 -12.15 -13.69
N ILE A 23 -5.24 -12.75 -14.46
CA ILE A 23 -5.06 -12.39 -15.88
C ILE A 23 -6.29 -12.77 -16.70
N LEU A 24 -6.91 -13.92 -16.44
CA LEU A 24 -8.17 -14.30 -17.07
C LEU A 24 -9.30 -13.33 -16.70
N LEU A 25 -9.47 -13.01 -15.42
CA LEU A 25 -10.43 -12.00 -14.98
C LEU A 25 -10.17 -10.64 -15.63
N ALA A 26 -8.91 -10.21 -15.70
CA ALA A 26 -8.54 -8.96 -16.33
C ALA A 26 -8.86 -8.94 -17.84
N ALA A 27 -8.71 -10.07 -18.53
CA ALA A 27 -9.01 -10.17 -19.97
C ALA A 27 -10.51 -10.13 -20.30
N ILE A 28 -11.36 -10.59 -19.36
CA ILE A 28 -12.83 -10.67 -19.58
C ILE A 28 -13.61 -9.51 -18.93
N THR A 29 -12.97 -8.67 -18.14
CA THR A 29 -13.59 -7.50 -17.48
C THR A 29 -12.98 -6.20 -18.00
N LYS A 30 -13.75 -5.11 -18.03
CA LYS A 30 -13.27 -3.80 -18.50
C LYS A 30 -12.61 -2.94 -17.43
N GLY A 31 -12.74 -3.31 -16.15
CA GLY A 31 -12.32 -2.48 -15.03
C GLY A 31 -13.31 -1.36 -14.71
N TYR A 32 -12.94 -0.48 -13.77
CA TYR A 32 -13.73 0.72 -13.49
C TYR A 32 -13.45 1.77 -14.59
N PRO A 33 -14.46 2.21 -15.36
CA PRO A 33 -14.23 2.98 -16.59
C PRO A 33 -13.43 4.27 -16.38
N TYR A 34 -13.70 4.99 -15.28
CA TYR A 34 -13.01 6.25 -14.98
C TYR A 34 -11.51 6.02 -14.74
N ASP A 35 -11.16 5.06 -13.86
CA ASP A 35 -9.75 4.76 -13.55
C ASP A 35 -9.02 4.20 -14.78
N MET A 36 -9.70 3.37 -15.58
CA MET A 36 -9.12 2.84 -16.81
C MET A 36 -8.81 3.94 -17.82
N SER A 37 -9.71 4.93 -17.96
CA SER A 37 -9.47 6.09 -18.83
C SER A 37 -8.25 6.89 -18.37
N CYS A 38 -8.14 7.13 -17.06
CA CYS A 38 -6.99 7.81 -16.48
C CYS A 38 -5.68 7.03 -16.73
N PHE A 39 -5.65 5.73 -16.42
CA PHE A 39 -4.45 4.92 -16.56
C PHE A 39 -3.94 4.86 -17.99
N VAL A 40 -4.85 4.73 -18.96
CA VAL A 40 -4.48 4.72 -20.37
C VAL A 40 -4.03 6.10 -20.83
N ALA A 41 -4.78 7.16 -20.50
CA ALA A 41 -4.42 8.52 -20.88
C ALA A 41 -3.06 8.93 -20.29
N TRP A 42 -2.80 8.60 -19.02
CA TRP A 42 -1.51 8.90 -18.38
C TRP A 42 -0.36 8.09 -19.01
N GLY A 43 -0.60 6.82 -19.33
CA GLY A 43 0.40 5.98 -19.99
C GLY A 43 0.74 6.49 -21.38
N ASP A 44 -0.28 6.80 -22.19
CA ASP A 44 -0.12 7.30 -23.56
C ASP A 44 0.56 8.68 -23.56
N LYS A 45 0.13 9.61 -22.69
CA LYS A 45 0.77 10.93 -22.56
C LYS A 45 2.25 10.80 -22.21
N LEU A 46 2.55 9.95 -21.21
CA LEU A 46 3.95 9.76 -20.80
C LEU A 46 4.80 9.12 -21.89
N ALA A 47 4.25 8.19 -22.67
CA ALA A 47 4.93 7.55 -23.80
C ALA A 47 5.21 8.52 -24.96
N VAL A 48 4.32 9.49 -25.20
CA VAL A 48 4.42 10.43 -26.34
C VAL A 48 5.19 11.70 -25.95
N GLU A 49 4.83 12.32 -24.83
CA GLU A 49 5.34 13.64 -24.43
C GLU A 49 6.53 13.54 -23.47
N GLY A 50 6.73 12.39 -22.84
CA GLY A 50 7.77 12.17 -21.84
C GLY A 50 7.44 12.74 -20.46
N PRO A 51 8.29 12.49 -19.46
CA PRO A 51 8.00 12.84 -18.06
C PRO A 51 7.99 14.36 -17.82
N ALA A 52 8.83 15.13 -18.48
CA ALA A 52 8.96 16.57 -18.24
C ALA A 52 7.70 17.37 -18.63
N ALA A 53 6.91 16.87 -19.60
CA ALA A 53 5.66 17.48 -20.05
C ALA A 53 4.41 16.88 -19.39
N PHE A 54 4.57 15.87 -18.53
CA PHE A 54 3.45 15.10 -18.01
C PHE A 54 2.49 15.91 -17.11
N TYR A 55 3.02 16.59 -16.10
CA TYR A 55 2.24 17.43 -15.19
C TYR A 55 2.04 18.83 -15.75
N SER A 56 1.29 18.95 -16.85
CA SER A 56 0.95 20.23 -17.45
C SER A 56 -0.26 20.86 -16.75
N GLU A 57 -0.35 22.20 -16.85
CA GLU A 57 -1.48 22.97 -16.28
C GLU A 57 -2.83 22.45 -16.81
N GLY A 58 -3.79 22.26 -15.90
CA GLY A 58 -5.13 21.75 -16.21
C GLY A 58 -5.19 20.26 -16.51
N TYR A 59 -4.07 19.51 -16.55
CA TYR A 59 -4.09 18.08 -16.76
C TYR A 59 -4.28 17.32 -15.45
N PHE A 60 -5.38 16.58 -15.34
CA PHE A 60 -5.68 15.78 -14.16
C PHE A 60 -4.76 14.55 -14.06
N ALA A 61 -4.00 14.48 -13.00
CA ALA A 61 -3.27 13.28 -12.60
C ALA A 61 -3.05 13.33 -11.08
N ASP A 62 -3.73 12.48 -10.32
CA ASP A 62 -3.63 12.41 -8.86
C ASP A 62 -2.55 11.44 -8.35
N TYR A 63 -1.87 10.71 -9.25
CA TYR A 63 -0.77 9.81 -8.89
C TYR A 63 0.57 10.54 -8.84
N PRO A 64 1.43 10.22 -7.85
CA PRO A 64 2.82 10.63 -7.85
C PRO A 64 3.64 9.84 -8.90
N PRO A 65 4.88 10.26 -9.21
CA PRO A 65 5.68 9.74 -10.32
C PRO A 65 5.93 8.24 -10.35
N GLY A 66 5.89 7.56 -9.19
CA GLY A 66 6.37 6.17 -9.09
C GLY A 66 5.65 5.18 -10.00
N TYR A 67 4.31 5.12 -9.92
CA TYR A 67 3.56 4.18 -10.75
C TYR A 67 3.37 4.66 -12.19
N LEU A 68 3.51 5.97 -12.44
CA LEU A 68 3.44 6.53 -13.79
C LEU A 68 4.49 5.92 -14.72
N TRP A 69 5.65 5.53 -14.22
CA TRP A 69 6.65 4.81 -15.03
C TRP A 69 6.14 3.47 -15.55
N VAL A 70 5.37 2.75 -14.75
CA VAL A 70 4.73 1.49 -15.17
C VAL A 70 3.67 1.79 -16.23
N LEU A 71 2.83 2.81 -16.01
CA LEU A 71 1.82 3.22 -16.99
C LEU A 71 2.46 3.70 -18.30
N GLY A 72 3.54 4.48 -18.22
CA GLY A 72 4.30 4.92 -19.41
C GLY A 72 4.87 3.76 -20.22
N LEU A 73 5.37 2.70 -19.54
CA LEU A 73 5.80 1.47 -20.21
C LEU A 73 4.62 0.78 -20.91
N VAL A 74 3.46 0.71 -20.24
CA VAL A 74 2.23 0.16 -20.85
C VAL A 74 1.82 0.99 -22.08
N GLY A 75 1.84 2.34 -21.98
CA GLY A 75 1.56 3.24 -23.10
C GLY A 75 2.54 3.02 -24.28
N ALA A 76 3.84 2.92 -24.01
CA ALA A 76 4.85 2.63 -25.03
C ALA A 76 4.65 1.28 -25.72
N ILE A 77 4.32 0.23 -24.97
CA ILE A 77 4.00 -1.09 -25.54
C ILE A 77 2.75 -1.02 -26.42
N ARG A 78 1.70 -0.33 -25.93
CA ARG A 78 0.46 -0.15 -26.70
C ARG A 78 0.71 0.61 -28.01
N ALA A 79 1.48 1.68 -27.96
CA ALA A 79 1.84 2.45 -29.16
C ALA A 79 2.65 1.60 -30.16
N ALA A 80 3.67 0.90 -29.69
CA ALA A 80 4.55 0.07 -30.53
C ALA A 80 3.80 -1.10 -31.19
N LEU A 81 2.81 -1.69 -30.51
CA LEU A 81 2.05 -2.85 -30.99
C LEU A 81 0.66 -2.47 -31.53
N HIS A 82 0.35 -1.18 -31.67
CA HIS A 82 -0.94 -0.65 -32.12
C HIS A 82 -2.15 -1.24 -31.36
N ILE A 83 -2.01 -1.42 -30.04
CA ILE A 83 -3.05 -2.00 -29.18
C ILE A 83 -4.11 -0.93 -28.87
N ALA A 84 -5.37 -1.22 -29.28
CA ALA A 84 -6.49 -0.31 -29.04
C ALA A 84 -6.80 -0.12 -27.53
N TYR A 85 -7.42 1.02 -27.20
CA TYR A 85 -7.80 1.37 -25.85
C TYR A 85 -8.67 0.28 -25.19
N GLU A 86 -9.82 -0.02 -25.78
CA GLU A 86 -10.74 -1.06 -25.29
C GLU A 86 -10.34 -2.46 -25.81
N SER A 87 -9.16 -2.94 -25.44
CA SER A 87 -8.64 -4.23 -25.86
C SER A 87 -8.32 -5.11 -24.63
N LYS A 88 -8.58 -6.41 -24.76
CA LYS A 88 -8.14 -7.39 -23.73
C LYS A 88 -6.63 -7.32 -23.46
N TRP A 89 -5.83 -6.89 -24.43
CA TRP A 89 -4.39 -6.70 -24.28
C TRP A 89 -4.06 -5.48 -23.43
N THR A 90 -4.80 -4.38 -23.57
CA THR A 90 -4.67 -3.21 -22.68
C THR A 90 -5.01 -3.61 -21.24
N TYR A 91 -6.12 -4.31 -21.04
CA TYR A 91 -6.53 -4.78 -19.71
C TYR A 91 -5.54 -5.77 -19.10
N PHE A 92 -4.98 -6.66 -19.91
CA PHE A 92 -3.89 -7.54 -19.51
C PHE A 92 -2.65 -6.76 -19.05
N LEU A 93 -2.18 -5.80 -19.83
CA LEU A 93 -0.98 -5.02 -19.53
C LEU A 93 -1.14 -4.20 -18.24
N LEU A 94 -2.31 -3.57 -18.04
CA LEU A 94 -2.60 -2.81 -16.84
C LEU A 94 -2.65 -3.70 -15.59
N ALA A 95 -3.19 -4.89 -15.69
CA ALA A 95 -3.30 -5.83 -14.57
C ALA A 95 -2.01 -6.61 -14.28
N LEU A 96 -1.04 -6.65 -15.22
CA LEU A 96 0.14 -7.52 -15.13
C LEU A 96 0.99 -7.23 -13.88
N VAL A 97 1.41 -5.98 -13.71
CA VAL A 97 2.28 -5.59 -12.58
C VAL A 97 1.57 -5.74 -11.23
N PRO A 98 0.33 -5.25 -11.04
CA PRO A 98 -0.41 -5.48 -9.80
C PRO A 98 -0.60 -6.96 -9.49
N SER A 99 -0.92 -7.81 -10.50
CA SER A 99 -1.07 -9.26 -10.31
C SER A 99 0.22 -9.95 -9.84
N LEU A 100 1.38 -9.53 -10.38
CA LEU A 100 2.68 -10.02 -9.91
C LEU A 100 2.96 -9.58 -8.47
N CYS A 101 2.59 -8.35 -8.11
CA CYS A 101 2.72 -7.83 -6.74
C CYS A 101 1.83 -8.60 -5.77
N ASP A 102 0.60 -8.93 -6.14
CA ASP A 102 -0.29 -9.76 -5.33
C ASP A 102 0.29 -11.17 -5.07
N CYS A 103 0.88 -11.78 -6.10
CA CYS A 103 1.60 -13.05 -5.93
C CYS A 103 2.81 -12.87 -4.99
N GLY A 104 3.51 -11.74 -5.09
CA GLY A 104 4.58 -11.37 -4.19
C GLY A 104 4.12 -11.22 -2.73
N LEU A 105 2.94 -10.62 -2.52
CA LEU A 105 2.31 -10.51 -1.20
C LEU A 105 1.95 -11.88 -0.62
N ALA A 106 1.34 -12.76 -1.41
CA ALA A 106 1.02 -14.13 -0.98
C ALA A 106 2.30 -14.94 -0.69
N TRP A 107 3.34 -14.78 -1.51
CA TRP A 107 4.66 -15.37 -1.24
C TRP A 107 5.27 -14.82 0.05
N LEU A 108 5.15 -13.53 0.34
CA LEU A 108 5.63 -12.92 1.58
C LEU A 108 4.93 -13.52 2.80
N VAL A 109 3.62 -13.77 2.71
CA VAL A 109 2.86 -14.46 3.77
C VAL A 109 3.39 -15.86 3.97
N TYR A 110 3.61 -16.64 2.91
CA TYR A 110 4.24 -17.97 2.99
C TYR A 110 5.61 -17.93 3.67
N ARG A 111 6.45 -17.02 3.21
CA ARG A 111 7.81 -16.83 3.74
C ARG A 111 7.77 -16.48 5.24
N THR A 112 6.86 -15.61 5.63
CA THR A 112 6.70 -15.20 7.02
C THR A 112 6.19 -16.34 7.88
N ALA A 113 5.19 -17.08 7.41
CA ALA A 113 4.59 -18.22 8.09
C ALA A 113 5.62 -19.36 8.33
N THR A 114 6.40 -19.71 7.30
CA THR A 114 7.41 -20.77 7.39
C THR A 114 8.62 -20.40 8.27
N HIS A 115 8.85 -19.10 8.52
CA HIS A 115 9.90 -18.58 9.40
C HIS A 115 9.33 -17.94 10.67
N SER A 116 8.09 -18.29 11.01
CA SER A 116 7.44 -17.83 12.24
C SER A 116 8.22 -18.29 13.48
N SER A 117 8.36 -17.40 14.44
CA SER A 117 9.02 -17.69 15.73
C SER A 117 8.28 -18.74 16.56
N ARG A 118 6.98 -18.95 16.28
CA ARG A 118 6.12 -19.93 16.96
C ARG A 118 5.93 -21.23 16.17
N GLY A 119 6.68 -21.43 15.07
CA GLY A 119 6.67 -22.67 14.30
C GLY A 119 5.30 -22.97 13.66
N MET A 120 5.05 -22.45 12.46
CA MET A 120 3.86 -22.84 11.69
C MET A 120 4.16 -24.08 10.85
N LYS A 121 3.22 -25.04 10.82
CA LYS A 121 3.33 -26.21 9.94
C LYS A 121 3.28 -25.75 8.47
N ALA A 122 4.10 -26.36 7.62
CA ALA A 122 4.19 -25.99 6.20
C ALA A 122 2.85 -26.07 5.45
N HIS A 123 2.00 -27.04 5.79
CA HIS A 123 0.66 -27.14 5.23
C HIS A 123 -0.22 -25.94 5.63
N THR A 124 -0.20 -25.53 6.90
CA THR A 124 -0.94 -24.35 7.39
C THR A 124 -0.43 -23.08 6.72
N ALA A 125 0.90 -22.95 6.55
CA ALA A 125 1.48 -21.84 5.81
C ALA A 125 0.98 -21.79 4.35
N LEU A 126 0.87 -22.96 3.69
CA LEU A 126 0.36 -23.05 2.32
C LEU A 126 -1.13 -22.68 2.23
N VAL A 127 -1.95 -23.14 3.18
CA VAL A 127 -3.38 -22.77 3.25
C VAL A 127 -3.54 -21.26 3.42
N LEU A 128 -2.76 -20.64 4.32
CA LEU A 128 -2.79 -19.20 4.53
C LEU A 128 -2.34 -18.43 3.28
N THR A 129 -1.33 -18.96 2.59
CA THR A 129 -0.88 -18.42 1.30
C THR A 129 -1.96 -18.50 0.24
N ALA A 130 -2.65 -19.64 0.13
CA ALA A 130 -3.76 -19.80 -0.79
C ALA A 130 -4.93 -18.86 -0.44
N PHE A 131 -5.27 -18.72 0.85
CA PHE A 131 -6.26 -17.77 1.32
C PHE A 131 -5.90 -16.32 0.95
N THR A 132 -4.62 -15.95 1.03
CA THR A 132 -4.15 -14.62 0.60
C THR A 132 -4.17 -14.48 -0.92
N ALA A 133 -3.65 -15.48 -1.65
CA ALA A 133 -3.53 -15.46 -3.10
C ALA A 133 -4.89 -15.45 -3.83
N PHE A 134 -5.89 -16.13 -3.27
CA PHE A 134 -7.26 -16.21 -3.80
C PHE A 134 -8.26 -15.36 -2.99
N ASN A 135 -7.77 -14.41 -2.17
CA ASN A 135 -8.62 -13.51 -1.43
C ASN A 135 -9.56 -12.74 -2.37
N PRO A 136 -10.89 -12.78 -2.16
CA PRO A 136 -11.85 -12.10 -3.03
C PRO A 136 -11.58 -10.60 -3.17
N LEU A 137 -11.17 -9.91 -2.09
CA LEU A 137 -10.81 -8.50 -2.13
C LEU A 137 -9.69 -8.24 -3.14
N MET A 138 -8.59 -9.02 -3.09
CA MET A 138 -7.45 -8.87 -3.98
C MET A 138 -7.78 -9.29 -5.42
N LEU A 139 -8.58 -10.35 -5.60
CA LEU A 139 -9.03 -10.79 -6.94
C LEU A 139 -9.90 -9.72 -7.60
N PHE A 140 -10.79 -9.11 -6.82
CA PHE A 140 -11.67 -8.05 -7.32
C PHE A 140 -10.86 -6.79 -7.65
N ASP A 141 -10.02 -6.34 -6.72
CA ASP A 141 -9.21 -5.14 -6.84
C ASP A 141 -8.30 -5.19 -8.09
N THR A 142 -7.47 -6.22 -8.18
CA THR A 142 -6.46 -6.35 -9.25
C THR A 142 -7.02 -6.98 -10.53
N GLY A 143 -7.78 -8.09 -10.42
CA GLY A 143 -8.25 -8.86 -11.56
C GLY A 143 -9.43 -8.20 -12.27
N ILE A 144 -10.40 -7.69 -11.52
CA ILE A 144 -11.62 -7.12 -12.07
C ILE A 144 -11.51 -5.60 -12.26
N TRP A 145 -11.12 -4.85 -11.24
CA TRP A 145 -11.00 -3.40 -11.28
C TRP A 145 -9.68 -2.90 -11.87
N LYS A 146 -8.64 -3.74 -11.90
CA LYS A 146 -7.28 -3.43 -12.40
C LYS A 146 -6.60 -2.31 -11.61
N GLN A 147 -6.86 -2.28 -10.31
CA GLN A 147 -6.26 -1.32 -9.40
C GLN A 147 -4.81 -1.68 -9.07
N ILE A 148 -4.09 -0.69 -8.56
CA ILE A 148 -2.67 -0.82 -8.26
C ILE A 148 -2.38 -1.05 -6.77
N ASP A 149 -3.41 -1.35 -5.99
CA ASP A 149 -3.28 -1.45 -4.53
C ASP A 149 -2.31 -2.58 -4.12
N GLY A 150 -2.25 -3.68 -4.87
CA GLY A 150 -1.22 -4.70 -4.71
C GLY A 150 0.20 -4.20 -4.94
N ALA A 151 0.41 -3.36 -5.97
CA ALA A 151 1.71 -2.78 -6.26
C ALA A 151 2.15 -1.77 -5.18
N PHE A 152 1.21 -1.05 -4.58
CA PHE A 152 1.44 -0.17 -3.44
C PHE A 152 1.67 -0.96 -2.14
N ALA A 153 0.85 -1.98 -1.87
CA ALA A 153 0.89 -2.74 -0.63
C ALA A 153 2.18 -3.58 -0.50
N LEU A 154 2.72 -4.12 -1.60
CA LEU A 154 3.92 -4.97 -1.54
C LEU A 154 5.13 -4.27 -0.90
N PRO A 155 5.60 -3.10 -1.37
CA PRO A 155 6.71 -2.41 -0.71
C PRO A 155 6.36 -1.95 0.71
N LEU A 156 5.11 -1.57 0.98
CA LEU A 156 4.66 -1.18 2.32
C LEU A 156 4.72 -2.36 3.31
N LEU A 157 4.23 -3.53 2.93
CA LEU A 157 4.28 -4.73 3.78
C LEU A 157 5.72 -5.24 3.97
N LEU A 158 6.53 -5.20 2.91
CA LEU A 158 7.95 -5.51 3.00
C LEU A 158 8.69 -4.56 3.94
N CYS A 159 8.33 -3.27 3.97
CA CYS A 159 8.86 -2.31 4.94
C CYS A 159 8.62 -2.81 6.37
N PHE A 160 7.37 -3.07 6.76
CA PHE A 160 7.04 -3.50 8.12
C PHE A 160 7.59 -4.90 8.45
N TYR A 161 7.67 -5.81 7.48
CA TYR A 161 8.35 -7.08 7.64
C TYR A 161 9.86 -6.91 7.93
N LEU A 162 10.52 -5.99 7.25
CA LEU A 162 11.93 -5.69 7.50
C LEU A 162 12.15 -4.98 8.84
N LEU A 163 11.24 -4.11 9.26
CA LEU A 163 11.25 -3.51 10.61
C LEU A 163 11.11 -4.57 11.70
N GLU A 164 10.26 -5.58 11.49
CA GLU A 164 10.16 -6.76 12.38
C GLU A 164 11.50 -7.52 12.49
N LYS A 165 12.28 -7.52 11.41
CA LYS A 165 13.65 -8.10 11.36
C LYS A 165 14.74 -7.09 11.76
N ARG A 166 14.38 -5.93 12.32
CA ARG A 166 15.30 -4.84 12.72
C ARG A 166 16.19 -4.31 11.58
N ARG A 167 15.72 -4.44 10.32
CA ARG A 167 16.43 -3.94 9.13
C ARG A 167 15.90 -2.55 8.72
N TYR A 168 16.31 -1.52 9.44
CA TYR A 168 15.71 -0.18 9.35
C TYR A 168 15.98 0.54 8.02
N LEU A 169 17.20 0.50 7.48
CA LEU A 169 17.55 1.22 6.25
C LEU A 169 16.80 0.69 5.02
N PRO A 170 16.83 -0.64 4.70
CA PRO A 170 16.05 -1.14 3.58
C PRO A 170 14.54 -1.05 3.81
N ALA A 171 14.07 -1.08 5.05
CA ALA A 171 12.66 -0.84 5.37
C ALA A 171 12.23 0.57 4.99
N ALA A 172 13.04 1.58 5.35
CA ALA A 172 12.78 2.97 5.01
C ALA A 172 12.80 3.22 3.50
N LEU A 173 13.72 2.60 2.76
CA LEU A 173 13.77 2.67 1.30
C LEU A 173 12.47 2.12 0.68
N LEU A 174 11.96 1.00 1.20
CA LEU A 174 10.71 0.40 0.74
C LEU A 174 9.48 1.24 1.11
N PHE A 175 9.51 1.93 2.27
CA PHE A 175 8.49 2.92 2.60
C PHE A 175 8.47 4.05 1.58
N GLY A 176 9.65 4.57 1.21
CA GLY A 176 9.79 5.56 0.15
C GLY A 176 9.29 5.07 -1.22
N ALA A 177 9.53 3.79 -1.55
CA ALA A 177 8.99 3.20 -2.76
C ALA A 177 7.44 3.14 -2.74
N ALA A 178 6.84 2.74 -1.61
CA ALA A 178 5.39 2.80 -1.44
C ALA A 178 4.86 4.23 -1.56
N LEU A 179 5.55 5.20 -0.95
CA LEU A 179 5.22 6.63 -1.03
C LEU A 179 5.27 7.14 -2.47
N ALA A 180 6.29 6.76 -3.24
CA ALA A 180 6.39 7.14 -4.65
C ALA A 180 5.26 6.58 -5.52
N ILE A 181 4.67 5.43 -5.14
CA ILE A 181 3.55 4.80 -5.86
C ILE A 181 2.21 5.45 -5.50
N LYS A 182 1.94 5.64 -4.19
CA LYS A 182 0.68 6.24 -3.71
C LYS A 182 0.90 7.13 -2.48
N PRO A 183 0.31 8.34 -2.43
CA PRO A 183 0.36 9.22 -1.25
C PRO A 183 -0.20 8.57 0.02
N GLN A 184 -1.07 7.59 -0.14
CA GLN A 184 -1.65 6.78 0.95
C GLN A 184 -0.60 6.19 1.90
N ALA A 185 0.66 5.99 1.45
CA ALA A 185 1.76 5.56 2.31
C ALA A 185 1.99 6.51 3.49
N LEU A 186 1.72 7.83 3.33
CA LEU A 186 1.85 8.82 4.41
C LEU A 186 0.97 8.49 5.63
N LEU A 187 -0.17 7.84 5.43
CA LEU A 187 -1.01 7.36 6.52
C LEU A 187 -0.26 6.42 7.46
N PHE A 188 0.74 5.69 6.99
CA PHE A 188 1.58 4.80 7.79
C PHE A 188 2.85 5.47 8.34
N GLY A 189 3.07 6.76 8.06
CA GLY A 189 4.18 7.55 8.59
C GLY A 189 4.30 7.52 10.12
N PRO A 190 3.19 7.70 10.88
CA PRO A 190 3.21 7.60 12.34
C PRO A 190 3.71 6.23 12.84
N VAL A 191 3.37 5.13 12.15
CA VAL A 191 3.87 3.79 12.53
C VAL A 191 5.37 3.68 12.31
N LEU A 192 5.89 4.16 11.16
CA LEU A 192 7.32 4.19 10.88
C LEU A 192 8.08 5.01 11.94
N ALA A 193 7.56 6.20 12.27
CA ALA A 193 8.15 7.07 13.30
C ALA A 193 8.20 6.37 14.66
N VAL A 194 7.11 5.75 15.08
CA VAL A 194 7.04 4.99 16.35
C VAL A 194 8.02 3.81 16.34
N CYS A 195 8.17 3.10 15.22
CA CYS A 195 9.15 2.02 15.08
C CYS A 195 10.60 2.54 15.21
N PHE A 196 10.91 3.71 14.65
CA PHE A 196 12.23 4.33 14.78
C PHE A 196 12.50 4.81 16.21
N LEU A 197 11.51 5.47 16.85
CA LEU A 197 11.62 5.89 18.25
C LEU A 197 11.81 4.67 19.17
N ALA A 198 11.07 3.60 18.95
CA ALA A 198 11.22 2.35 19.71
C ALA A 198 12.61 1.73 19.49
N ALA A 199 13.15 1.78 18.27
CA ALA A 199 14.52 1.31 18.00
C ALA A 199 15.57 2.11 18.77
N ILE A 200 15.43 3.45 18.80
CA ILE A 200 16.34 4.32 19.58
C ILE A 200 16.23 4.02 21.08
N ALA A 201 15.01 3.83 21.58
CA ALA A 201 14.76 3.59 23.00
C ALA A 201 15.29 2.23 23.50
N GLN A 202 15.34 1.22 22.62
CA GLN A 202 15.73 -0.15 22.96
C GLN A 202 17.23 -0.46 22.73
N GLU A 203 17.97 0.43 22.05
CA GLU A 203 19.40 0.23 21.76
C GLU A 203 20.26 0.83 22.87
N GLU A 204 21.33 0.13 23.27
CA GLU A 204 22.30 0.63 24.25
C GLU A 204 23.00 1.90 23.75
N ASN A 205 23.44 1.91 22.50
CA ASN A 205 24.01 3.09 21.86
C ASN A 205 22.92 3.89 21.13
N ARG A 206 22.21 4.72 21.88
CA ARG A 206 21.11 5.56 21.35
C ARG A 206 21.54 6.50 20.24
N PHE A 207 22.75 7.04 20.30
CA PHE A 207 23.25 7.93 19.25
C PHE A 207 23.45 7.22 17.92
N ARG A 208 24.03 6.02 17.94
CA ARG A 208 24.16 5.17 16.74
C ARG A 208 22.80 4.77 16.19
N ALA A 209 21.85 4.43 17.06
CA ALA A 209 20.48 4.13 16.67
C ALA A 209 19.80 5.35 16.03
N PHE A 210 19.96 6.53 16.61
CA PHE A 210 19.46 7.77 16.05
C PHE A 210 20.03 8.05 14.67
N LEU A 211 21.34 7.96 14.47
CA LEU A 211 21.97 8.17 13.15
C LEU A 211 21.44 7.17 12.11
N ARG A 212 21.22 5.93 12.49
CA ARG A 212 20.64 4.90 11.63
C ARG A 212 19.20 5.22 11.25
N CYS A 213 18.38 5.65 12.20
CA CYS A 213 16.98 6.03 11.94
C CYS A 213 16.90 7.32 11.12
N PHE A 214 17.75 8.30 11.39
CA PHE A 214 17.85 9.52 10.61
C PHE A 214 18.28 9.22 9.16
N GLY A 215 19.32 8.41 8.97
CA GLY A 215 19.72 7.92 7.64
C GLY A 215 18.60 7.13 6.95
N GLY A 216 17.82 6.37 7.71
CA GLY A 216 16.62 5.70 7.21
C GLY A 216 15.56 6.70 6.73
N ALA A 217 15.26 7.73 7.51
CA ALA A 217 14.31 8.77 7.11
C ALA A 217 14.76 9.49 5.81
N ALA A 218 16.06 9.79 5.69
CA ALA A 218 16.62 10.34 4.46
C ALA A 218 16.50 9.36 3.28
N LEU A 219 16.75 8.07 3.50
CA LEU A 219 16.58 7.03 2.46
C LEU A 219 15.13 6.85 2.03
N ALA A 220 14.14 7.10 2.90
CA ALA A 220 12.73 7.05 2.52
C ALA A 220 12.36 8.15 1.51
N LEU A 221 13.10 9.24 1.45
CA LEU A 221 12.89 10.30 0.47
C LEU A 221 13.53 9.97 -0.90
N LEU A 222 14.48 9.05 -0.95
CA LEU A 222 15.21 8.76 -2.18
C LEU A 222 14.32 8.27 -3.33
N PRO A 223 13.39 7.30 -3.18
CA PRO A 223 12.54 6.86 -4.28
C PRO A 223 11.65 7.98 -4.84
N PRO A 224 10.87 8.76 -4.05
CA PRO A 224 10.07 9.83 -4.62
C PRO A 224 10.90 10.92 -5.28
N LEU A 225 12.09 11.25 -4.74
CA LEU A 225 13.00 12.23 -5.35
C LEU A 225 13.58 11.69 -6.67
N ALA A 226 14.11 10.47 -6.68
CA ALA A 226 14.72 9.88 -7.87
C ALA A 226 13.71 9.69 -9.01
N LEU A 227 12.50 9.17 -8.70
CA LEU A 227 11.45 8.93 -9.69
C LEU A 227 10.76 10.24 -10.12
N GLY A 228 10.76 11.26 -9.27
CA GLY A 228 10.18 12.57 -9.54
C GLY A 228 11.11 13.50 -10.35
N LEU A 229 12.42 13.29 -10.27
CA LEU A 229 13.40 14.18 -10.91
C LEU A 229 13.16 14.39 -12.42
N PRO A 230 12.86 13.35 -13.24
CA PRO A 230 12.56 13.55 -14.65
C PRO A 230 11.26 14.32 -14.93
N PHE A 231 10.31 14.34 -13.99
CA PHE A 231 9.03 15.04 -14.14
C PHE A 231 9.13 16.53 -13.80
N PHE A 232 9.82 16.86 -12.72
CA PHE A 232 9.85 18.23 -12.19
C PHE A 232 11.16 18.97 -12.49
N GLY A 233 12.21 18.25 -12.90
CA GLY A 233 13.57 18.81 -12.99
C GLY A 233 14.13 19.16 -11.62
N ALA A 234 15.45 19.44 -11.54
CA ALA A 234 16.12 19.67 -10.26
C ALA A 234 15.62 20.92 -9.52
N ALA A 235 15.32 22.00 -10.24
CA ALA A 235 14.89 23.27 -9.65
C ALA A 235 13.49 23.18 -8.99
N ASN A 236 12.57 22.40 -9.57
CA ASN A 236 11.18 22.29 -9.12
C ASN A 236 10.87 20.97 -8.43
N LEU A 237 11.86 20.12 -8.16
CA LEU A 237 11.64 18.77 -7.64
C LEU A 237 10.87 18.76 -6.31
N LEU A 238 11.37 19.50 -5.31
CA LEU A 238 10.73 19.54 -4.01
C LEU A 238 9.38 20.28 -4.03
N PRO A 239 9.27 21.49 -4.59
CA PRO A 239 7.98 22.17 -4.72
C PRO A 239 6.95 21.33 -5.47
N GLY A 240 7.31 20.76 -6.62
CA GLY A 240 6.40 19.97 -7.44
C GLY A 240 5.93 18.68 -6.77
N LEU A 241 6.82 17.99 -6.05
CA LEU A 241 6.42 16.83 -5.25
C LEU A 241 5.47 17.22 -4.11
N LEU A 242 5.80 18.28 -3.34
CA LEU A 242 4.95 18.74 -2.24
C LEU A 242 3.57 19.17 -2.74
N GLU A 243 3.51 19.92 -3.82
CA GLU A 243 2.26 20.33 -4.47
C GLU A 243 1.44 19.10 -4.91
N LYS A 244 2.10 18.09 -5.53
CA LYS A 244 1.45 16.86 -5.96
C LYS A 244 0.85 16.09 -4.78
N TYR A 245 1.59 15.89 -3.71
CA TYR A 245 1.09 15.18 -2.51
C TYR A 245 -0.02 15.96 -1.80
N ALA A 246 0.12 17.27 -1.66
CA ALA A 246 -0.90 18.12 -1.05
C ALA A 246 -2.17 18.18 -1.90
N GLY A 247 -2.03 18.38 -3.22
CA GLY A 247 -3.14 18.41 -4.16
C GLY A 247 -3.92 17.10 -4.19
N THR A 248 -3.23 15.96 -4.22
CA THR A 248 -3.89 14.65 -4.17
C THR A 248 -4.65 14.45 -2.86
N ALA A 249 -4.09 14.87 -1.72
CA ALA A 249 -4.78 14.78 -0.42
C ALA A 249 -6.03 15.67 -0.36
N ALA A 250 -6.05 16.77 -1.10
CA ALA A 250 -7.18 17.70 -1.16
C ALA A 250 -8.22 17.35 -2.22
N SER A 251 -7.94 16.40 -3.13
CA SER A 251 -8.81 16.11 -4.30
C SER A 251 -10.18 15.55 -3.93
N TYR A 252 -10.33 14.98 -2.75
CA TYR A 252 -11.55 14.28 -2.33
C TYR A 252 -12.02 14.76 -0.96
N PRO A 253 -12.60 15.99 -0.85
CA PRO A 253 -12.95 16.63 0.42
C PRO A 253 -14.27 16.11 1.01
N TYR A 254 -14.43 14.80 1.11
CA TYR A 254 -15.63 14.14 1.63
C TYR A 254 -15.32 13.34 2.88
N ALA A 255 -16.33 13.16 3.76
CA ALA A 255 -16.18 12.39 4.98
C ALA A 255 -15.77 10.95 4.68
N THR A 256 -16.38 10.32 3.68
CA THR A 256 -15.91 9.05 3.10
C THR A 256 -16.44 8.89 1.67
N ILE A 257 -15.75 8.10 0.86
CA ILE A 257 -16.06 7.85 -0.55
C ILE A 257 -16.16 6.34 -0.73
N ASN A 258 -17.36 5.80 -0.55
CA ASN A 258 -17.65 4.36 -0.55
C ASN A 258 -16.76 3.55 0.41
N GLY A 259 -16.13 4.22 1.38
CA GLY A 259 -15.26 3.55 2.36
C GLY A 259 -16.01 2.60 3.30
N PHE A 260 -17.34 2.75 3.44
CA PHE A 260 -18.23 1.95 4.29
C PHE A 260 -17.67 1.74 5.70
N ASN A 261 -17.03 2.77 6.22
CA ASN A 261 -16.45 2.84 7.55
C ASN A 261 -17.43 3.44 8.57
N TRP A 262 -16.93 3.75 9.79
CA TRP A 262 -17.72 4.37 10.85
C TRP A 262 -18.42 5.67 10.42
N LEU A 263 -17.74 6.52 9.64
CA LEU A 263 -18.32 7.76 9.16
C LEU A 263 -19.43 7.51 8.14
N ALA A 264 -19.29 6.49 7.30
CA ALA A 264 -20.38 6.07 6.39
C ALA A 264 -21.60 5.59 7.17
N ALA A 265 -21.41 4.84 8.27
CA ALA A 265 -22.51 4.37 9.14
C ALA A 265 -23.28 5.53 9.78
N LEU A 266 -22.63 6.68 9.98
CA LEU A 266 -23.25 7.92 10.46
C LEU A 266 -23.87 8.77 9.34
N GLY A 267 -23.88 8.31 8.08
CA GLY A 267 -24.41 9.06 6.93
C GLY A 267 -23.41 9.95 6.20
N GLY A 268 -22.10 9.80 6.49
CA GLY A 268 -21.03 10.63 5.90
C GLY A 268 -20.62 10.26 4.48
N ASN A 269 -21.20 9.22 3.86
CA ASN A 269 -20.77 8.82 2.51
C ASN A 269 -21.11 9.92 1.48
N TRP A 270 -20.09 10.37 0.74
CA TRP A 270 -20.15 11.50 -0.21
C TRP A 270 -20.62 12.83 0.41
N THR A 271 -20.48 12.98 1.73
CA THR A 271 -20.83 14.24 2.41
C THR A 271 -19.59 15.12 2.50
N PRO A 272 -19.67 16.41 2.12
CA PRO A 272 -18.54 17.34 2.22
C PRO A 272 -18.00 17.44 3.65
N LEU A 273 -16.67 17.54 3.78
CA LEU A 273 -15.97 17.57 5.08
C LEU A 273 -16.41 18.72 6.01
N GLU A 274 -16.77 19.84 5.45
CA GLU A 274 -17.15 21.04 6.21
C GLU A 274 -18.60 21.00 6.71
N ASN A 275 -19.41 20.03 6.28
CA ASN A 275 -20.77 19.88 6.77
C ASN A 275 -20.80 19.46 8.23
N PRO A 276 -21.74 19.97 9.06
CA PRO A 276 -21.88 19.58 10.45
C PRO A 276 -22.45 18.16 10.58
N VAL A 277 -21.96 17.42 11.58
CA VAL A 277 -22.43 16.06 11.94
C VAL A 277 -23.36 16.16 13.15
N LEU A 278 -22.86 16.74 14.25
CA LEU A 278 -23.56 16.83 15.52
C LEU A 278 -23.03 18.05 16.32
N LEU A 279 -23.92 18.81 16.93
CA LEU A 279 -23.59 19.95 17.82
C LEU A 279 -22.60 20.95 17.19
N GLY A 280 -22.64 21.13 15.88
CA GLY A 280 -21.76 22.05 15.14
C GLY A 280 -20.36 21.48 14.83
N ILE A 281 -20.05 20.27 15.25
CA ILE A 281 -18.80 19.58 14.86
C ILE A 281 -18.92 19.13 13.41
N THR A 282 -17.92 19.47 12.58
CA THR A 282 -17.87 19.05 11.17
C THR A 282 -17.31 17.64 11.01
N TRP A 283 -17.56 17.00 9.87
CA TRP A 283 -16.95 15.70 9.51
C TRP A 283 -15.43 15.76 9.55
N LYS A 284 -14.84 16.87 9.15
CA LYS A 284 -13.40 17.11 9.21
C LYS A 284 -12.87 17.06 10.63
N GLN A 285 -13.53 17.78 11.56
CA GLN A 285 -13.14 17.81 12.96
C GLN A 285 -13.29 16.45 13.63
N LEU A 286 -14.41 15.75 13.36
CA LEU A 286 -14.64 14.39 13.86
C LEU A 286 -13.58 13.42 13.32
N GLY A 287 -13.26 13.50 12.03
CA GLY A 287 -12.24 12.65 11.41
C GLY A 287 -10.84 12.89 11.98
N PHE A 288 -10.44 14.14 12.21
CA PHE A 288 -9.15 14.47 12.86
C PHE A 288 -9.12 14.00 14.31
N PHE A 289 -10.20 14.15 15.05
CA PHE A 289 -10.29 13.61 16.42
C PHE A 289 -10.09 12.09 16.43
N ASN A 290 -10.73 11.38 15.50
CA ASN A 290 -10.58 9.93 15.35
C ASN A 290 -9.14 9.52 14.98
N ILE A 291 -8.51 10.23 14.03
CA ILE A 291 -7.09 10.01 13.68
C ILE A 291 -6.20 10.19 14.92
N LEU A 292 -6.44 11.22 15.71
CA LEU A 292 -5.71 11.46 16.95
C LEU A 292 -5.89 10.29 17.94
N LEU A 293 -7.11 9.80 18.13
CA LEU A 293 -7.39 8.65 19.01
C LEU A 293 -6.64 7.39 18.56
N VAL A 294 -6.68 7.06 17.25
CA VAL A 294 -5.94 5.92 16.71
C VAL A 294 -4.44 6.09 16.89
N THR A 295 -3.92 7.31 16.70
CA THR A 295 -2.49 7.61 16.87
C THR A 295 -2.06 7.53 18.33
N LEU A 296 -2.87 8.03 19.25
CA LEU A 296 -2.61 7.88 20.70
C LEU A 296 -2.63 6.39 21.10
N GLY A 297 -3.58 5.62 20.58
CA GLY A 297 -3.63 4.17 20.75
C GLY A 297 -2.36 3.48 20.22
N LEU A 298 -1.86 3.89 19.04
CA LEU A 298 -0.59 3.40 18.47
C LEU A 298 0.58 3.66 19.44
N VAL A 299 0.72 4.89 19.91
CA VAL A 299 1.81 5.28 20.85
C VAL A 299 1.71 4.48 22.15
N TYR A 300 0.49 4.36 22.71
CA TYR A 300 0.25 3.58 23.93
C TYR A 300 0.62 2.10 23.75
N LEU A 301 0.13 1.46 22.66
CA LEU A 301 0.43 0.05 22.36
C LEU A 301 1.91 -0.17 22.12
N ALA A 302 2.58 0.74 21.42
CA ALA A 302 4.01 0.68 21.19
C ALA A 302 4.79 0.78 22.51
N ALA A 303 4.50 1.78 23.35
CA ALA A 303 5.16 1.96 24.63
C ALA A 303 4.95 0.75 25.56
N ARG A 304 3.73 0.21 25.60
CA ARG A 304 3.40 -1.00 26.36
C ARG A 304 4.13 -2.22 25.86
N SER A 305 4.18 -2.41 24.54
CA SER A 305 4.85 -3.56 23.91
C SER A 305 6.37 -3.52 24.06
N VAL A 306 6.99 -2.32 24.01
CA VAL A 306 8.42 -2.14 24.31
C VAL A 306 8.73 -2.53 25.75
N ARG A 307 7.94 -2.03 26.73
CA ARG A 307 8.12 -2.39 28.15
C ARG A 307 7.94 -3.88 28.42
N ALA A 308 7.05 -4.54 27.67
CA ALA A 308 6.79 -5.97 27.77
C ALA A 308 7.79 -6.85 27.00
N GLY A 309 8.77 -6.28 26.28
CA GLY A 309 9.69 -7.02 25.41
C GLY A 309 9.02 -7.74 24.25
N ARG A 310 7.85 -7.23 23.78
CA ARG A 310 7.02 -7.86 22.73
C ARG A 310 6.69 -6.88 21.59
N PHE A 311 7.60 -5.96 21.32
CA PHE A 311 7.41 -4.97 20.28
C PHE A 311 7.32 -5.62 18.90
N SER A 312 6.26 -5.33 18.15
CA SER A 312 6.04 -5.85 16.81
C SER A 312 5.54 -4.77 15.85
N PRO A 313 6.39 -4.29 14.93
CA PRO A 313 6.02 -3.40 13.84
C PRO A 313 4.82 -3.88 13.02
N LEU A 314 4.73 -5.18 12.73
CA LEU A 314 3.62 -5.76 11.95
C LEU A 314 2.27 -5.61 12.65
N LEU A 315 2.20 -5.91 13.96
CA LEU A 315 0.96 -5.73 14.73
C LEU A 315 0.55 -4.27 14.85
N LEU A 316 1.52 -3.38 15.06
CA LEU A 316 1.25 -1.94 15.14
C LEU A 316 0.77 -1.38 13.81
N ALA A 317 1.36 -1.82 12.70
CA ALA A 317 0.94 -1.40 11.35
C ALA A 317 -0.46 -1.95 11.01
N ALA A 318 -0.77 -3.20 11.37
CA ALA A 318 -2.10 -3.78 11.21
C ALA A 318 -3.15 -3.00 12.03
N TYR A 319 -2.88 -2.76 13.32
CA TYR A 319 -3.75 -1.94 14.18
C TYR A 319 -4.01 -0.57 13.58
N TYR A 320 -2.94 0.11 13.15
CA TYR A 320 -3.06 1.48 12.65
C TYR A 320 -3.78 1.54 11.30
N GLY A 321 -3.45 0.64 10.37
CA GLY A 321 -4.08 0.58 9.05
C GLY A 321 -5.59 0.32 9.13
N LEU A 322 -6.01 -0.66 9.95
CA LEU A 322 -7.42 -0.94 10.18
C LEU A 322 -8.11 0.19 10.97
N GLY A 323 -7.45 0.74 11.98
CA GLY A 323 -7.98 1.83 12.79
C GLY A 323 -8.21 3.11 11.99
N ILE A 324 -7.25 3.49 11.14
CA ILE A 324 -7.38 4.66 10.24
C ILE A 324 -8.51 4.41 9.23
N PHE A 325 -8.52 3.26 8.54
CA PHE A 325 -9.62 2.98 7.62
C PHE A 325 -10.99 3.07 8.30
N THR A 326 -11.13 2.49 9.48
CA THR A 326 -12.41 2.42 10.18
C THR A 326 -12.89 3.78 10.69
N LEU A 327 -11.97 4.64 11.15
CA LEU A 327 -12.34 5.82 11.93
C LEU A 327 -12.01 7.17 11.24
N ALA A 328 -11.07 7.20 10.28
CA ALA A 328 -10.66 8.46 9.65
C ALA A 328 -11.61 8.90 8.53
N HIS A 329 -11.52 10.19 8.19
CA HIS A 329 -12.20 10.78 7.04
C HIS A 329 -11.40 10.58 5.72
N CYS A 330 -12.00 10.93 4.60
CA CYS A 330 -11.43 10.79 3.24
C CYS A 330 -11.04 9.35 2.88
N MET A 331 -11.76 8.36 3.42
CA MET A 331 -11.49 6.96 3.13
C MET A 331 -12.24 6.48 1.90
N HIS A 332 -11.50 5.81 1.00
CA HIS A 332 -12.04 5.05 -0.12
C HIS A 332 -12.14 3.56 0.26
N GLU A 333 -13.01 2.82 -0.41
CA GLU A 333 -13.24 1.38 -0.20
C GLU A 333 -11.94 0.56 -0.21
N ARG A 334 -10.99 0.92 -1.08
CA ARG A 334 -9.71 0.21 -1.28
C ARG A 334 -8.67 0.48 -0.20
N TYR A 335 -8.84 1.55 0.60
CA TYR A 335 -7.86 1.93 1.63
C TYR A 335 -7.76 0.93 2.79
N MET A 336 -8.69 -0.02 2.87
CA MET A 336 -8.59 -1.13 3.82
C MET A 336 -7.57 -2.21 3.41
N VAL A 337 -7.20 -2.31 2.11
CA VAL A 337 -6.34 -3.37 1.57
C VAL A 337 -5.02 -3.53 2.36
N PRO A 338 -4.22 -2.48 2.61
CA PRO A 338 -3.00 -2.62 3.39
C PRO A 338 -3.25 -3.13 4.82
N GLY A 339 -4.31 -2.65 5.48
CA GLY A 339 -4.67 -3.05 6.86
C GLY A 339 -4.99 -4.54 6.95
N VAL A 340 -5.79 -5.05 6.02
CA VAL A 340 -6.15 -6.49 5.94
C VAL A 340 -4.91 -7.34 5.68
N LEU A 341 -4.09 -6.96 4.70
CA LEU A 341 -2.87 -7.71 4.36
C LEU A 341 -1.83 -7.68 5.48
N LEU A 342 -1.68 -6.55 6.19
CA LEU A 342 -0.81 -6.44 7.37
C LEU A 342 -1.29 -7.35 8.50
N THR A 343 -2.61 -7.48 8.67
CA THR A 343 -3.19 -8.40 9.67
C THR A 343 -2.87 -9.85 9.32
N LEU A 344 -3.03 -10.24 8.06
CA LEU A 344 -2.67 -11.59 7.59
C LEU A 344 -1.16 -11.86 7.76
N LEU A 345 -0.32 -10.87 7.48
CA LEU A 345 1.13 -11.00 7.65
C LEU A 345 1.52 -11.10 9.13
N ALA A 346 0.90 -10.31 10.01
CA ALA A 346 1.07 -10.40 11.45
C ALA A 346 0.60 -11.75 12.00
N ALA A 347 -0.55 -12.25 11.53
CA ALA A 347 -1.08 -13.57 11.86
C ALA A 347 -0.09 -14.68 11.46
N ALA A 348 0.48 -14.60 10.27
CA ALA A 348 1.51 -15.53 9.79
C ALA A 348 2.77 -15.47 10.65
N HIS A 349 3.22 -14.27 11.03
CA HIS A 349 4.42 -14.09 11.85
C HIS A 349 4.25 -14.65 13.26
N TRP A 350 3.12 -14.34 13.90
CA TRP A 350 2.86 -14.72 15.29
C TRP A 350 2.21 -16.09 15.44
N ASN A 351 1.75 -16.73 14.35
CA ASN A 351 0.97 -17.96 14.35
C ASN A 351 -0.20 -17.88 15.35
N ASP A 352 -0.97 -16.78 15.26
CA ASP A 352 -2.05 -16.49 16.19
C ASP A 352 -3.40 -16.54 15.48
N ILE A 353 -4.21 -17.55 15.82
CA ILE A 353 -5.50 -17.81 15.18
C ILE A 353 -6.50 -16.67 15.36
N ARG A 354 -6.37 -15.86 16.42
CA ARG A 354 -7.26 -14.72 16.68
C ARG A 354 -7.13 -13.60 15.65
N LEU A 355 -6.05 -13.58 14.89
CA LEU A 355 -5.81 -12.62 13.82
C LEU A 355 -6.34 -13.10 12.45
N TYR A 356 -6.87 -14.33 12.38
CA TYR A 356 -7.50 -14.88 11.16
C TYR A 356 -9.02 -14.66 11.12
N ALA A 357 -9.62 -14.39 12.27
CA ALA A 357 -11.05 -14.11 12.43
C ALA A 357 -11.36 -12.63 12.19
#